data_75cb8712d90262744e280468b1d75349
#
_entry.id   75cb8712d90262744e280468b1d75349
#
_cell.length_a   1.000
_cell.length_b   1.000
_cell.length_c   1.000
_cell.angle_alpha   90.00
_cell.angle_beta   90.00
_cell.angle_gamma   90.00
#
_symmetry.space_group_name_H-M   'P 1'
#
loop_
_entity.id
_entity.type
_entity.pdbx_description
1 polymer ?
#
loop_
_entity_poly.entity_id
_entity_poly.type
_entity_poly.pdbx_seq_one_letter_code
_entity_poly.pdbx_strand_id
1 'polypeptide(L)'
;MVSYIETASDIVREAGAIVVKFLDRRIGFELKGDYDLVTEADRTSEKLIVERLNSHFPTHAIVGEESGSHAGTSEYCWYVDPLDGTTNFAHGFPAFNVTMGLERAGEMIAGVTFDPLRNELFTAERGSGAYLNGRRIQVSKAARIADALVATGFPSRKRHQNVNV
;
A
#
# COMPACT_ATOMS: atom_id res chain seq x y z
N MET A 1 1.64 7.29 24.17
CA MET A 1 1.82 7.85 22.81
C MET A 1 1.38 6.77 21.85
N VAL A 2 0.47 7.06 20.93
CA VAL A 2 -0.01 6.06 19.97
C VAL A 2 1.13 5.79 18.98
N SER A 3 1.49 4.52 18.76
CA SER A 3 2.51 4.13 17.78
C SER A 3 1.93 4.20 16.37
N TYR A 4 2.56 4.98 15.49
CA TYR A 4 2.13 5.05 14.07
C TYR A 4 2.19 3.69 13.39
N ILE A 5 3.26 2.93 13.63
CA ILE A 5 3.46 1.60 13.03
C ILE A 5 2.41 0.59 13.54
N GLU A 6 2.12 0.56 14.83
CA GLU A 6 1.11 -0.36 15.38
C GLU A 6 -0.27 -0.05 14.82
N THR A 7 -0.68 1.22 14.87
CA THR A 7 -1.98 1.64 14.31
C THR A 7 -2.09 1.34 12.82
N ALA A 8 -1.07 1.70 12.03
CA ALA A 8 -1.07 1.41 10.60
C ALA A 8 -1.07 -0.09 10.30
N SER A 9 -0.36 -0.89 11.11
CA SER A 9 -0.34 -2.36 10.99
C SER A 9 -1.73 -2.98 11.20
N ASP A 10 -2.48 -2.49 12.18
CA ASP A 10 -3.84 -2.95 12.44
C ASP A 10 -4.78 -2.56 11.28
N ILE A 11 -4.66 -1.32 10.79
CA ILE A 11 -5.47 -0.81 9.68
C ILE A 11 -5.24 -1.64 8.39
N VAL A 12 -3.98 -1.88 8.00
CA VAL A 12 -3.70 -2.66 6.77
C VAL A 12 -4.14 -4.12 6.89
N ARG A 13 -4.17 -4.70 8.10
CA ARG A 13 -4.72 -6.05 8.33
C ARG A 13 -6.24 -6.06 8.18
N GLU A 14 -6.95 -5.08 8.73
CA GLU A 14 -8.40 -4.95 8.54
C GLU A 14 -8.74 -4.76 7.06
N ALA A 15 -8.02 -3.90 6.36
CA ALA A 15 -8.18 -3.65 4.93
C ALA A 15 -7.86 -4.89 4.08
N GLY A 16 -6.77 -5.58 4.37
CA GLY A 16 -6.40 -6.85 3.72
C GLY A 16 -7.45 -7.94 3.89
N ALA A 17 -8.10 -8.02 5.05
CA ALA A 17 -9.21 -8.96 5.26
C ALA A 17 -10.43 -8.62 4.39
N ILE A 18 -10.68 -7.33 4.09
CA ILE A 18 -11.70 -6.91 3.11
C ILE A 18 -11.30 -7.40 1.73
N VAL A 19 -10.09 -7.11 1.28
CA VAL A 19 -9.58 -7.50 -0.04
C VAL A 19 -9.73 -9.01 -0.27
N VAL A 20 -9.35 -9.85 0.71
CA VAL A 20 -9.50 -11.32 0.63
C VAL A 20 -10.96 -11.73 0.50
N LYS A 21 -11.90 -11.12 1.24
CA LYS A 21 -13.33 -11.41 1.11
C LYS A 21 -13.87 -11.12 -0.30
N PHE A 22 -13.37 -10.09 -0.94
CA PHE A 22 -13.75 -9.76 -2.32
C PHE A 22 -13.13 -10.74 -3.33
N LEU A 23 -11.90 -11.17 -3.12
CA LEU A 23 -11.25 -12.18 -3.94
C LEU A 23 -12.06 -13.50 -3.93
N ASP A 24 -12.48 -13.95 -2.76
CA ASP A 24 -13.28 -15.18 -2.58
C ASP A 24 -14.64 -15.09 -3.29
N ARG A 25 -15.24 -13.91 -3.34
CA ARG A 25 -16.53 -13.68 -4.01
C ARG A 25 -16.39 -13.54 -5.53
N ARG A 26 -15.19 -13.48 -6.07
CA ARG A 26 -14.92 -13.24 -7.49
C ARG A 26 -15.69 -12.03 -8.04
N ILE A 27 -15.69 -10.94 -7.29
CA ILE A 27 -16.44 -9.73 -7.67
C ILE A 27 -15.81 -9.13 -8.92
N GLY A 28 -16.70 -8.66 -9.83
CA GLY A 28 -16.32 -8.02 -11.07
C GLY A 28 -15.47 -6.76 -10.85
N PHE A 29 -14.78 -6.38 -11.87
CA PHE A 29 -13.95 -5.17 -11.94
C PHE A 29 -14.52 -4.19 -12.97
N GLU A 30 -14.25 -2.93 -12.78
CA GLU A 30 -14.53 -1.85 -13.72
C GLU A 30 -13.23 -1.37 -14.37
N LEU A 31 -13.26 -1.12 -15.68
CA LEU A 31 -12.19 -0.44 -16.38
C LEU A 31 -12.29 1.06 -16.14
N LYS A 32 -11.26 1.65 -15.59
CA LYS A 32 -11.05 3.10 -15.51
C LYS A 32 -10.16 3.54 -16.67
N GLY A 33 -10.78 3.95 -17.77
CA GLY A 33 -10.04 4.20 -19.00
C GLY A 33 -9.49 2.92 -19.62
N ASP A 34 -8.59 3.04 -20.61
CA ASP A 34 -8.18 1.93 -21.46
C ASP A 34 -7.32 0.85 -20.76
N TYR A 35 -6.77 1.13 -19.56
CA TYR A 35 -5.81 0.21 -18.90
C TYR A 35 -5.90 0.21 -17.38
N ASP A 36 -6.95 0.75 -16.80
CA ASP A 36 -7.06 0.92 -15.36
C ASP A 36 -8.20 0.10 -14.79
N LEU A 37 -7.89 -0.86 -13.94
CA LEU A 37 -8.86 -1.69 -13.26
C LEU A 37 -9.15 -1.13 -11.87
N VAL A 38 -10.38 -0.80 -11.63
CA VAL A 38 -10.89 -0.42 -10.31
C VAL A 38 -11.84 -1.48 -9.85
N THR A 39 -11.63 -1.98 -8.66
CA THR A 39 -12.50 -2.97 -8.05
C THR A 39 -13.30 -2.35 -6.92
N GLU A 40 -14.44 -2.95 -6.60
CA GLU A 40 -15.19 -2.60 -5.39
C GLU A 40 -14.36 -2.87 -4.13
N ALA A 41 -13.40 -3.80 -4.22
CA ALA A 41 -12.43 -4.09 -3.17
C ALA A 41 -11.55 -2.88 -2.85
N ASP A 42 -10.99 -2.19 -3.88
CA ASP A 42 -10.19 -0.97 -3.73
C ASP A 42 -10.95 0.08 -2.94
N ARG A 43 -12.14 0.44 -3.42
CA ARG A 43 -12.97 1.50 -2.82
C ARG A 43 -13.37 1.18 -1.39
N THR A 44 -13.72 -0.09 -1.12
CA THR A 44 -14.15 -0.51 0.23
C THR A 44 -12.97 -0.55 1.19
N SER A 45 -11.81 -1.01 0.71
CA SER A 45 -10.55 -1.02 1.47
C SER A 45 -10.11 0.40 1.80
N GLU A 46 -10.06 1.30 0.81
CA GLU A 46 -9.65 2.69 1.04
C GLU A 46 -10.60 3.41 2.00
N LYS A 47 -11.91 3.24 1.84
CA LYS A 47 -12.89 3.85 2.75
C LYS A 47 -12.63 3.46 4.20
N LEU A 48 -12.39 2.17 4.49
CA LEU A 48 -12.02 1.72 5.82
C LEU A 48 -10.74 2.40 6.32
N ILE A 49 -9.69 2.42 5.49
CA ILE A 49 -8.39 2.99 5.86
C ILE A 49 -8.55 4.48 6.22
N VAL A 50 -9.24 5.26 5.37
CA VAL A 50 -9.48 6.69 5.59
C VAL A 50 -10.28 6.92 6.86
N GLU A 51 -11.34 6.14 7.12
CA GLU A 51 -12.15 6.24 8.33
C GLU A 51 -11.30 5.95 9.59
N ARG A 52 -10.45 4.91 9.56
CA ARG A 52 -9.57 4.57 10.67
C ARG A 52 -8.49 5.63 10.91
N LEU A 53 -7.84 6.10 9.84
CA LEU A 53 -6.83 7.17 9.94
C LEU A 53 -7.42 8.45 10.52
N ASN A 54 -8.59 8.89 10.05
CA ASN A 54 -9.26 10.07 10.58
C ASN A 54 -9.65 9.91 12.06
N SER A 55 -10.01 8.70 12.48
CA SER A 55 -10.34 8.41 13.89
C SER A 55 -9.12 8.49 14.80
N HIS A 56 -7.97 7.97 14.36
CA HIS A 56 -6.75 7.93 15.17
C HIS A 56 -5.90 9.19 15.04
N PHE A 57 -5.92 9.82 13.85
CA PHE A 57 -5.07 10.96 13.51
C PHE A 57 -5.86 12.07 12.80
N PRO A 58 -6.84 12.72 13.49
CA PRO A 58 -7.79 13.63 12.86
C PRO A 58 -7.18 14.92 12.27
N THR A 59 -5.91 15.21 12.57
CA THR A 59 -5.19 16.37 12.04
C THR A 59 -4.27 16.06 10.87
N HIS A 60 -4.06 14.78 10.57
CA HIS A 60 -3.17 14.38 9.48
C HIS A 60 -3.87 14.53 8.13
N ALA A 61 -3.12 14.90 7.09
CA ALA A 61 -3.57 14.79 5.72
C ALA A 61 -3.57 13.31 5.27
N ILE A 62 -4.42 12.98 4.29
CA ILE A 62 -4.44 11.65 3.66
C ILE A 62 -4.48 11.84 2.15
N VAL A 63 -3.64 11.13 1.44
CA VAL A 63 -3.65 11.01 -0.02
C VAL A 63 -3.94 9.56 -0.37
N GLY A 64 -5.17 9.31 -0.82
CA GLY A 64 -5.62 8.01 -1.30
C GLY A 64 -5.51 7.89 -2.81
N GLU A 65 -5.40 6.68 -3.32
CA GLU A 65 -5.37 6.42 -4.75
C GLU A 65 -6.73 6.69 -5.40
N GLU A 66 -7.81 6.29 -4.74
CA GLU A 66 -9.18 6.35 -5.25
C GLU A 66 -9.92 7.63 -4.87
N SER A 67 -9.80 8.06 -3.60
CA SER A 67 -10.51 9.24 -3.08
C SER A 67 -9.75 10.55 -3.26
N GLY A 68 -8.47 10.49 -3.66
CA GLY A 68 -7.63 11.66 -3.79
C GLY A 68 -7.18 12.25 -2.45
N SER A 69 -7.04 13.58 -2.38
CA SER A 69 -6.44 14.23 -1.22
C SER A 69 -7.49 14.71 -0.22
N HIS A 70 -7.30 14.35 1.05
CA HIS A 70 -8.01 14.85 2.22
C HIS A 70 -7.06 15.78 2.99
N ALA A 71 -7.44 17.05 3.12
CA ALA A 71 -6.60 18.06 3.77
C ALA A 71 -6.47 17.80 5.27
N GLY A 72 -5.25 17.96 5.81
CA GLY A 72 -4.95 17.97 7.23
C GLY A 72 -4.56 19.35 7.73
N THR A 73 -4.38 19.49 9.04
CA THR A 73 -3.94 20.74 9.71
C THR A 73 -2.57 20.61 10.36
N SER A 74 -1.94 19.42 10.27
CA SER A 74 -0.61 19.15 10.81
C SER A 74 0.44 18.96 9.70
N GLU A 75 1.69 18.76 10.07
CA GLU A 75 2.80 18.47 9.15
C GLU A 75 2.84 17.00 8.68
N TYR A 76 1.87 16.16 9.06
CA TYR A 76 1.82 14.74 8.76
C TYR A 76 0.87 14.46 7.60
N CYS A 77 1.31 13.57 6.69
CA CYS A 77 0.52 13.11 5.56
C CYS A 77 0.65 11.60 5.39
N TRP A 78 -0.49 10.91 5.33
CA TRP A 78 -0.56 9.50 4.96
C TRP A 78 -0.75 9.34 3.46
N TYR A 79 0.04 8.48 2.84
CA TYR A 79 -0.14 8.00 1.48
C TYR A 79 -0.70 6.59 1.55
N VAL A 80 -1.78 6.34 0.83
CA VAL A 80 -2.55 5.09 0.92
C VAL A 80 -2.72 4.49 -0.46
N ASP A 81 -2.31 3.24 -0.62
CA ASP A 81 -2.68 2.37 -1.72
C ASP A 81 -3.48 1.19 -1.13
N PRO A 82 -4.81 1.16 -1.36
CA PRO A 82 -5.71 0.19 -0.74
C PRO A 82 -5.58 -1.21 -1.32
N LEU A 83 -5.07 -1.33 -2.54
CA LEU A 83 -4.86 -2.60 -3.24
C LEU A 83 -3.80 -2.45 -4.34
N ASP A 84 -2.51 -2.37 -3.96
CA ASP A 84 -1.42 -2.46 -4.93
C ASP A 84 -1.44 -3.81 -5.64
N GLY A 85 -1.41 -3.79 -6.96
CA GLY A 85 -1.55 -4.97 -7.81
C GLY A 85 -3.00 -5.26 -8.21
N THR A 86 -3.84 -4.24 -8.40
CA THR A 86 -5.25 -4.33 -8.83
C THR A 86 -5.43 -5.24 -10.06
N THR A 87 -4.53 -5.16 -11.04
CA THR A 87 -4.53 -6.05 -12.21
C THR A 87 -4.35 -7.51 -11.82
N ASN A 88 -3.40 -7.82 -10.93
CA ASN A 88 -3.17 -9.18 -10.42
C ASN A 88 -4.41 -9.69 -9.70
N PHE A 89 -4.96 -8.87 -8.80
CA PHE A 89 -6.18 -9.18 -8.06
C PHE A 89 -7.35 -9.50 -8.98
N ALA A 90 -7.63 -8.64 -9.98
CA ALA A 90 -8.70 -8.82 -10.95
C ALA A 90 -8.58 -10.13 -11.75
N HIS A 91 -7.35 -10.60 -12.01
CA HIS A 91 -7.08 -11.87 -12.69
C HIS A 91 -6.90 -13.07 -11.75
N GLY A 92 -7.07 -12.88 -10.42
CA GLY A 92 -6.88 -13.94 -9.43
C GLY A 92 -5.42 -14.37 -9.26
N PHE A 93 -4.47 -13.53 -9.70
CA PHE A 93 -3.04 -13.81 -9.48
C PHE A 93 -2.63 -13.37 -8.06
N PRO A 94 -2.04 -14.26 -7.23
CA PRO A 94 -1.84 -14.03 -5.80
C PRO A 94 -0.61 -13.15 -5.50
N ALA A 95 -0.55 -11.96 -6.07
CA ALA A 95 0.51 -10.97 -5.85
C ALA A 95 -0.10 -9.57 -5.78
N PHE A 96 -0.60 -9.21 -4.62
CA PHE A 96 -1.17 -7.91 -4.29
C PHE A 96 -1.03 -7.64 -2.80
N ASN A 97 -1.11 -6.38 -2.42
CA ASN A 97 -0.93 -5.97 -1.03
C ASN A 97 -1.72 -4.69 -0.72
N VAL A 98 -1.80 -4.32 0.56
CA VAL A 98 -2.25 -3.03 1.06
C VAL A 98 -1.05 -2.27 1.59
N THR A 99 -0.87 -1.04 1.14
CA THR A 99 0.32 -0.25 1.49
C THR A 99 -0.05 1.13 2.03
N MET A 100 0.65 1.55 3.09
CA MET A 100 0.53 2.90 3.66
C MET A 100 1.91 3.46 4.00
N GLY A 101 2.10 4.75 3.72
CA GLY A 101 3.30 5.50 4.11
C GLY A 101 2.93 6.74 4.91
N LEU A 102 3.74 7.09 5.91
CA LEU A 102 3.61 8.32 6.68
C LEU A 102 4.77 9.25 6.40
N GLU A 103 4.44 10.44 5.91
CA GLU A 103 5.36 11.56 5.75
C GLU A 103 5.18 12.57 6.88
N ARG A 104 6.28 13.19 7.30
CA ARG A 104 6.29 14.35 8.17
C ARG A 104 7.14 15.44 7.56
N ALA A 105 6.58 16.61 7.30
CA ALA A 105 7.28 17.78 6.77
C ALA A 105 8.13 17.48 5.51
N GLY A 106 7.62 16.65 4.58
CA GLY A 106 8.31 16.27 3.34
C GLY A 106 9.27 15.09 3.46
N GLU A 107 9.38 14.45 4.63
CA GLU A 107 10.22 13.27 4.84
C GLU A 107 9.41 12.04 5.22
N MET A 108 9.58 10.92 4.49
CA MET A 108 8.99 9.65 4.88
C MET A 108 9.58 9.14 6.19
N ILE A 109 8.72 8.91 7.19
CA ILE A 109 9.14 8.50 8.53
C ILE A 109 8.71 7.08 8.91
N ALA A 110 7.63 6.57 8.31
CA ALA A 110 7.14 5.23 8.57
C ALA A 110 6.45 4.65 7.32
N GLY A 111 6.42 3.34 7.21
CA GLY A 111 5.69 2.64 6.16
C GLY A 111 5.29 1.24 6.59
N VAL A 112 4.15 0.78 6.09
CA VAL A 112 3.65 -0.57 6.27
C VAL A 112 3.14 -1.11 4.94
N THR A 113 3.40 -2.40 4.67
CA THR A 113 2.85 -3.13 3.53
C THR A 113 2.41 -4.50 4.02
N PHE A 114 1.19 -4.90 3.68
CA PHE A 114 0.62 -6.18 4.10
C PHE A 114 0.17 -7.01 2.90
N ASP A 115 0.78 -8.17 2.70
CA ASP A 115 0.30 -9.22 1.81
C ASP A 115 -0.69 -10.11 2.59
N PRO A 116 -1.99 -10.03 2.31
CA PRO A 116 -3.00 -10.74 3.09
C PRO A 116 -3.04 -12.25 2.80
N LEU A 117 -2.57 -12.68 1.63
CA LEU A 117 -2.57 -14.10 1.25
C LEU A 117 -1.43 -14.87 1.91
N ARG A 118 -0.27 -14.21 2.07
CA ARG A 118 0.90 -14.79 2.74
C ARG A 118 0.94 -14.48 4.23
N ASN A 119 0.05 -13.59 4.70
CA ASN A 119 0.10 -13.02 6.06
C ASN A 119 1.49 -12.44 6.37
N GLU A 120 2.04 -11.70 5.42
CA GLU A 120 3.32 -11.03 5.52
C GLU A 120 3.11 -9.52 5.74
N LEU A 121 3.48 -9.06 6.93
CA LEU A 121 3.48 -7.63 7.27
C LEU A 121 4.90 -7.10 7.26
N PHE A 122 5.18 -6.23 6.31
CA PHE A 122 6.41 -5.45 6.25
C PHE A 122 6.19 -4.11 6.94
N THR A 123 7.10 -3.74 7.83
CA THR A 123 7.08 -2.45 8.51
C THR A 123 8.45 -1.81 8.48
N ALA A 124 8.49 -0.49 8.37
CA ALA A 124 9.72 0.27 8.48
C ALA A 124 9.47 1.60 9.18
N GLU A 125 10.43 2.01 10.00
CA GLU A 125 10.41 3.31 10.65
C GLU A 125 11.81 3.93 10.53
N ARG A 126 11.85 5.24 10.25
CA ARG A 126 13.09 5.98 10.06
C ARG A 126 14.01 5.85 11.28
N GLY A 127 15.24 5.37 11.06
CA GLY A 127 16.21 5.13 12.13
C GLY A 127 16.05 3.79 12.87
N SER A 128 14.91 3.09 12.74
CA SER A 128 14.65 1.81 13.44
C SER A 128 14.92 0.58 12.57
N GLY A 129 14.90 0.75 11.22
CA GLY A 129 15.11 -0.32 10.25
C GLY A 129 13.80 -0.89 9.71
N ALA A 130 13.89 -2.05 9.04
CA ALA A 130 12.77 -2.74 8.42
C ALA A 130 12.54 -4.13 9.02
N TYR A 131 11.28 -4.56 9.04
CA TYR A 131 10.86 -5.80 9.69
C TYR A 131 9.82 -6.52 8.83
N LEU A 132 9.85 -7.85 8.86
CA LEU A 132 8.83 -8.75 8.34
C LEU A 132 8.24 -9.54 9.51
N ASN A 133 6.94 -9.37 9.78
CA ASN A 133 6.25 -9.98 10.90
C ASN A 133 7.02 -9.82 12.24
N GLY A 134 7.54 -8.61 12.48
CA GLY A 134 8.31 -8.26 13.68
C GLY A 134 9.77 -8.76 13.70
N ARG A 135 10.21 -9.51 12.67
CA ARG A 135 11.60 -9.96 12.54
C ARG A 135 12.38 -8.99 11.66
N ARG A 136 13.49 -8.48 12.17
CA ARG A 136 14.33 -7.54 11.40
C ARG A 136 14.82 -8.16 10.10
N ILE A 137 14.68 -7.42 9.01
CA ILE A 137 15.18 -7.79 7.68
C ILE A 137 16.27 -6.82 7.23
N GLN A 138 17.07 -7.26 6.27
CA GLN A 138 18.16 -6.48 5.65
C GLN A 138 18.19 -6.77 4.16
N VAL A 139 18.75 -5.84 3.39
CA VAL A 139 19.03 -6.04 1.97
C VAL A 139 19.98 -7.20 1.75
N SER A 140 19.97 -7.78 0.55
CA SER A 140 20.90 -8.83 0.15
C SER A 140 22.35 -8.32 0.19
N LYS A 141 23.32 -9.26 0.26
CA LYS A 141 24.75 -8.93 0.20
C LYS A 141 25.29 -8.93 -1.25
N ALA A 142 24.42 -8.98 -2.26
CA ALA A 142 24.84 -8.93 -3.65
C ALA A 142 25.50 -7.59 -3.97
N ALA A 143 26.80 -7.61 -4.28
CA ALA A 143 27.58 -6.42 -4.58
C ALA A 143 27.57 -6.07 -6.10
N ARG A 144 27.16 -6.98 -6.96
CA ARG A 144 27.10 -6.80 -8.41
C ARG A 144 25.73 -7.19 -8.93
N ILE A 145 25.25 -6.50 -9.96
CA ILE A 145 23.97 -6.83 -10.63
C ILE A 145 23.95 -8.28 -11.14
N ALA A 146 25.08 -8.79 -11.62
CA ALA A 146 25.20 -10.17 -12.09
C ALA A 146 24.91 -11.24 -11.02
N ASP A 147 25.03 -10.88 -9.74
CA ASP A 147 24.80 -11.77 -8.59
C ASP A 147 23.43 -11.51 -7.92
N ALA A 148 22.63 -10.61 -8.47
CA ALA A 148 21.37 -10.17 -7.91
C ALA A 148 20.16 -10.75 -8.66
N LEU A 149 19.09 -11.03 -7.93
CA LEU A 149 17.75 -11.17 -8.52
C LEU A 149 17.14 -9.77 -8.66
N VAL A 150 16.76 -9.40 -9.88
CA VAL A 150 16.20 -8.10 -10.20
C VAL A 150 14.76 -8.29 -10.69
N ALA A 151 13.85 -7.46 -10.17
CA ALA A 151 12.48 -7.36 -10.65
C ALA A 151 12.20 -5.93 -11.11
N THR A 152 11.31 -5.77 -12.09
CA THR A 152 10.83 -4.47 -12.57
C THR A 152 9.36 -4.56 -12.92
N GLY A 153 8.69 -3.39 -12.93
CA GLY A 153 7.32 -3.24 -13.37
C GLY A 153 7.19 -2.06 -14.34
N PHE A 154 6.13 -2.06 -15.11
CA PHE A 154 5.82 -0.99 -16.06
C PHE A 154 4.48 -0.34 -15.69
N PRO A 155 4.37 1.01 -15.70
CA PRO A 155 3.11 1.68 -15.41
C PRO A 155 2.04 1.31 -16.44
N SER A 156 0.87 0.92 -15.99
CA SER A 156 -0.27 0.53 -16.84
C SER A 156 -0.79 1.68 -17.69
N ARG A 157 -0.75 2.92 -17.17
CA ARG A 157 -1.35 4.12 -17.77
C ARG A 157 -0.46 4.88 -18.76
N LYS A 158 0.81 4.52 -18.93
CA LYS A 158 1.78 5.35 -19.66
C LYS A 158 2.51 4.62 -20.78
N ARG A 159 1.81 3.74 -21.53
CA ARG A 159 2.39 3.07 -22.70
C ARG A 159 2.97 4.00 -23.78
N HIS A 160 2.60 5.31 -23.76
CA HIS A 160 3.06 6.29 -24.74
C HIS A 160 4.05 7.32 -24.18
N GLN A 161 4.41 7.22 -22.91
CA GLN A 161 5.49 8.06 -22.35
C GLN A 161 6.68 7.18 -22.07
N ASN A 162 7.82 7.47 -22.72
CA ASN A 162 9.11 6.78 -22.52
C ASN A 162 9.63 7.02 -21.09
N VAL A 163 9.00 6.42 -20.09
CA VAL A 163 9.31 6.64 -18.66
C VAL A 163 10.34 5.64 -18.13
N ASN A 164 10.68 4.60 -18.93
CA ASN A 164 11.66 3.57 -18.55
C ASN A 164 12.73 3.36 -19.64
N VAL A 165 13.16 4.42 -20.30
CA VAL A 165 14.34 4.40 -21.20
C VAL A 165 15.51 5.06 -20.50
#